data_a84c40fffdfc9df02fc584bde7b62946
#
_entry.id   a84c40fffdfc9df02fc584bde7b62946
#
_cell.length_a   1.000
_cell.length_b   1.000
_cell.length_c   1.000
_cell.angle_alpha   90.00
_cell.angle_beta   90.00
_cell.angle_gamma   90.00
#
_symmetry.space_group_name_H-M   'P 1'
#
loop_
_entity.id
_entity.type
_entity.pdbx_description
1 polymer ?
#
loop_
_entity_poly.entity_id
_entity_poly.type
_entity_poly.pdbx_seq_one_letter_code
_entity_poly.pdbx_strand_id
1 'polypeptide(L)'
;MKTLAFFALSVIASAAMATGPSSSTPDITISGSSLQSAALTSTSINNNSTGSKSEAFQNLATNTGNVEIRGTSVQMVTGAGSSITNTASGSDAYASQNLSTNVGEVTVGGTSLQSTMLMGSFVANQSSGSNSKAVQNVATNNACFTCQPTKTSGWPH
;
A
#
# COMPACT_ATOMS: atom_id res chain seq x y z
N MET A 1 -39.40 9.53 -6.82
CA MET A 1 -38.23 8.93 -6.14
C MET A 1 -37.31 8.39 -7.21
N LYS A 2 -36.15 9.02 -7.42
CA LYS A 2 -35.17 8.58 -8.41
C LYS A 2 -34.09 7.80 -7.67
N THR A 3 -34.04 6.50 -7.86
CA THR A 3 -33.04 5.61 -7.31
C THR A 3 -31.75 5.82 -8.09
N LEU A 4 -30.74 6.46 -7.49
CA LEU A 4 -29.39 6.48 -8.04
C LEU A 4 -28.76 5.12 -7.72
N ALA A 5 -28.52 4.33 -8.75
CA ALA A 5 -27.71 3.12 -8.63
C ALA A 5 -26.22 3.55 -8.63
N PHE A 6 -25.55 3.39 -7.50
CA PHE A 6 -24.11 3.54 -7.41
C PHE A 6 -23.44 2.26 -7.90
N PHE A 7 -22.77 2.35 -9.03
CA PHE A 7 -21.84 1.30 -9.46
C PHE A 7 -20.52 1.52 -8.71
N ALA A 8 -20.29 0.73 -7.67
CA ALA A 8 -18.97 0.62 -7.07
C ALA A 8 -18.10 -0.22 -8.02
N LEU A 9 -17.30 0.44 -8.84
CA LEU A 9 -16.27 -0.23 -9.63
C LEU A 9 -15.10 -0.57 -8.69
N SER A 10 -15.14 -1.73 -8.09
CA SER A 10 -14.02 -2.29 -7.33
C SER A 10 -12.96 -2.77 -8.31
N VAL A 11 -11.97 -1.93 -8.60
CA VAL A 11 -10.74 -2.39 -9.25
C VAL A 11 -9.93 -3.14 -8.20
N ILE A 12 -9.96 -4.45 -8.23
CA ILE A 12 -9.06 -5.29 -7.45
C ILE A 12 -7.70 -5.19 -8.11
N ALA A 13 -6.85 -4.31 -7.60
CA ALA A 13 -5.43 -4.33 -7.94
C ALA A 13 -4.82 -5.57 -7.25
N SER A 14 -4.58 -6.62 -8.02
CA SER A 14 -3.79 -7.76 -7.55
C SER A 14 -2.36 -7.29 -7.27
N ALA A 15 -2.02 -7.16 -6.00
CA ALA A 15 -0.63 -6.98 -5.61
C ALA A 15 0.10 -8.31 -5.87
N ALA A 16 0.94 -8.35 -6.89
CA ALA A 16 1.88 -9.43 -7.07
C ALA A 16 2.91 -9.34 -5.94
N MET A 17 2.86 -10.24 -4.99
CA MET A 17 3.88 -10.38 -3.97
C MET A 17 4.93 -11.37 -4.48
N ALA A 18 6.03 -10.85 -4.99
CA ALA A 18 7.18 -11.66 -5.32
C ALA A 18 7.97 -11.95 -4.03
N THR A 19 8.05 -13.22 -3.67
CA THR A 19 8.91 -13.73 -2.61
C THR A 19 10.04 -14.53 -3.25
N GLY A 20 11.20 -13.91 -3.46
CA GLY A 20 12.38 -14.60 -3.97
C GLY A 20 13.67 -13.93 -3.49
N PRO A 21 14.78 -14.67 -3.43
CA PRO A 21 16.08 -14.09 -3.14
C PRO A 21 16.46 -13.08 -4.23
N SER A 22 17.18 -12.04 -3.85
CA SER A 22 17.64 -10.95 -4.69
C SER A 22 18.19 -11.40 -6.05
N SER A 23 17.34 -11.44 -7.06
CA SER A 23 17.78 -11.48 -8.44
C SER A 23 17.99 -10.04 -8.90
N SER A 24 19.03 -9.80 -9.68
CA SER A 24 19.31 -8.49 -10.30
C SER A 24 18.24 -8.04 -11.31
N THR A 25 17.20 -8.82 -11.51
CA THR A 25 16.06 -8.52 -12.39
C THR A 25 14.92 -7.92 -11.57
N PRO A 26 14.31 -6.82 -12.04
CA PRO A 26 13.15 -6.23 -11.36
C PRO A 26 11.96 -7.20 -11.33
N ASP A 27 11.28 -7.27 -10.20
CA ASP A 27 10.06 -8.08 -10.04
C ASP A 27 8.89 -7.46 -10.81
N ILE A 28 8.90 -6.14 -10.92
CA ILE A 28 7.90 -5.35 -11.65
C ILE A 28 8.62 -4.43 -12.62
N THR A 29 8.42 -4.64 -13.93
CA THR A 29 8.92 -3.75 -14.98
C THR A 29 7.75 -3.08 -15.68
N ILE A 30 7.72 -1.75 -15.66
CA ILE A 30 6.73 -0.93 -16.36
C ILE A 30 7.39 -0.28 -17.57
N SER A 31 7.28 -0.91 -18.73
CA SER A 31 7.86 -0.41 -19.99
C SER A 31 6.90 0.45 -20.82
N GLY A 32 5.60 0.28 -20.61
CA GLY A 32 4.54 1.07 -21.23
C GLY A 32 3.88 2.02 -20.23
N SER A 33 2.55 2.13 -20.28
CA SER A 33 1.75 2.93 -19.35
C SER A 33 1.05 2.06 -18.34
N SER A 34 1.20 2.36 -17.08
CA SER A 34 0.49 1.74 -15.96
C SER A 34 -0.30 2.79 -15.19
N LEU A 35 -1.60 2.58 -15.03
CA LEU A 35 -2.47 3.41 -14.22
C LEU A 35 -3.10 2.55 -13.12
N GLN A 36 -2.80 2.87 -11.89
CA GLN A 36 -3.43 2.29 -10.71
C GLN A 36 -4.24 3.40 -10.02
N SER A 37 -5.52 3.16 -9.81
CA SER A 37 -6.39 4.16 -9.19
C SER A 37 -7.32 3.52 -8.16
N ALA A 38 -7.42 4.12 -6.99
CA ALA A 38 -8.43 3.82 -5.99
C ALA A 38 -9.24 5.08 -5.72
N ALA A 39 -10.54 5.06 -6.08
CA ALA A 39 -11.46 6.17 -5.85
C ALA A 39 -12.50 5.75 -4.80
N LEU A 40 -12.57 6.50 -3.72
CA LEU A 40 -13.42 6.22 -2.56
C LEU A 40 -14.37 7.39 -2.34
N THR A 41 -15.66 7.11 -2.29
CA THR A 41 -16.68 8.11 -1.98
C THR A 41 -17.58 7.60 -0.88
N SER A 42 -17.59 8.28 0.26
CA SER A 42 -18.39 7.92 1.43
C SER A 42 -18.24 6.43 1.81
N THR A 43 -17.01 5.92 1.69
CA THR A 43 -16.69 4.49 1.84
C THR A 43 -15.69 4.29 2.97
N SER A 44 -15.80 3.16 3.67
CA SER A 44 -14.83 2.76 4.68
C SER A 44 -14.02 1.55 4.20
N ILE A 45 -12.70 1.69 4.20
CA ILE A 45 -11.77 0.57 4.04
C ILE A 45 -11.11 0.34 5.39
N ASN A 46 -11.28 -0.87 5.91
CA ASN A 46 -10.74 -1.25 7.22
C ASN A 46 -10.00 -2.58 7.11
N ASN A 47 -8.72 -2.56 7.44
CA ASN A 47 -7.90 -3.75 7.60
C ASN A 47 -7.49 -3.87 9.07
N ASN A 48 -7.86 -4.98 9.71
CA ASN A 48 -7.62 -5.17 11.14
C ASN A 48 -7.05 -6.57 11.40
N SER A 49 -5.93 -6.61 12.09
CA SER A 49 -5.29 -7.84 12.55
C SER A 49 -5.08 -7.79 14.05
N THR A 50 -5.40 -8.88 14.74
CA THR A 50 -5.32 -8.97 16.21
C THR A 50 -4.62 -10.25 16.66
N GLY A 51 -3.87 -10.17 17.74
CA GLY A 51 -3.15 -11.29 18.34
C GLY A 51 -1.65 -11.05 18.42
N SER A 52 -0.92 -11.97 19.04
CA SER A 52 0.53 -11.91 19.09
C SER A 52 1.14 -12.02 17.70
N LYS A 53 2.12 -11.16 17.40
CA LYS A 53 2.77 -11.06 16.09
C LYS A 53 1.78 -10.79 14.94
N SER A 54 0.74 -10.02 15.21
CA SER A 54 -0.25 -9.67 14.20
C SER A 54 0.32 -8.72 13.15
N GLU A 55 -0.01 -8.98 11.88
CA GLU A 55 0.43 -8.15 10.76
C GLU A 55 -0.78 -7.66 9.97
N ALA A 56 -0.83 -6.37 9.71
CA ALA A 56 -1.85 -5.73 8.89
C ALA A 56 -1.20 -4.95 7.76
N PHE A 57 -1.40 -5.41 6.52
CA PHE A 57 -0.89 -4.75 5.32
C PHE A 57 -2.04 -4.20 4.49
N GLN A 58 -1.98 -2.92 4.15
CA GLN A 58 -2.95 -2.26 3.32
C GLN A 58 -2.24 -1.49 2.20
N ASN A 59 -2.50 -1.88 0.97
CA ASN A 59 -1.89 -1.27 -0.21
C ASN A 59 -2.99 -0.80 -1.17
N LEU A 60 -3.01 0.50 -1.46
CA LEU A 60 -3.92 1.11 -2.42
C LEU A 60 -3.13 1.80 -3.52
N ALA A 61 -3.32 1.39 -4.77
CA ALA A 61 -2.59 1.91 -5.93
C ALA A 61 -1.07 1.89 -5.73
N THR A 62 -0.51 0.72 -5.38
CA THR A 62 0.88 0.57 -4.94
C THR A 62 1.60 -0.51 -5.74
N ASN A 63 2.87 -0.27 -6.10
CA ASN A 63 3.81 -1.30 -6.52
C ASN A 63 4.73 -1.62 -5.34
N THR A 64 4.91 -2.91 -5.06
CA THR A 64 5.75 -3.38 -3.94
C THR A 64 6.73 -4.44 -4.42
N GLY A 65 8.02 -4.25 -4.17
CA GLY A 65 9.09 -5.15 -4.59
C GLY A 65 10.24 -4.41 -5.27
N ASN A 66 11.01 -5.11 -6.08
CA ASN A 66 12.00 -4.49 -6.95
C ASN A 66 11.29 -3.94 -8.19
N VAL A 67 11.15 -2.63 -8.30
CA VAL A 67 10.31 -1.96 -9.30
C VAL A 67 11.18 -1.15 -10.26
N GLU A 68 11.08 -1.45 -11.56
CA GLU A 68 11.71 -0.65 -12.61
C GLU A 68 10.65 0.02 -13.50
N ILE A 69 10.67 1.35 -13.55
CA ILE A 69 9.75 2.16 -14.36
C ILE A 69 10.51 2.77 -15.51
N ARG A 70 10.38 2.20 -16.72
CA ARG A 70 10.95 2.72 -17.97
C ARG A 70 9.95 3.55 -18.77
N GLY A 71 8.67 3.26 -18.61
CA GLY A 71 7.56 3.98 -19.24
C GLY A 71 6.90 4.99 -18.30
N THR A 72 5.57 5.00 -18.26
CA THR A 72 4.79 5.88 -17.41
C THR A 72 4.02 5.08 -16.35
N SER A 73 4.21 5.40 -15.09
CA SER A 73 3.47 4.84 -13.97
C SER A 73 2.71 5.93 -13.24
N VAL A 74 1.39 5.78 -13.13
CA VAL A 74 0.54 6.68 -12.38
C VAL A 74 -0.18 5.89 -11.29
N GLN A 75 0.00 6.29 -10.06
CA GLN A 75 -0.68 5.73 -8.90
C GLN A 75 -1.49 6.82 -8.22
N MET A 76 -2.79 6.61 -8.08
CA MET A 76 -3.68 7.62 -7.56
C MET A 76 -4.66 7.04 -6.53
N VAL A 77 -4.76 7.69 -5.38
CA VAL A 77 -5.81 7.45 -4.40
C VAL A 77 -6.59 8.74 -4.22
N THR A 78 -7.89 8.67 -4.41
CA THR A 78 -8.78 9.80 -4.14
C THR A 78 -9.83 9.37 -3.11
N GLY A 79 -10.08 10.22 -2.13
CA GLY A 79 -11.08 9.99 -1.09
C GLY A 79 -11.94 11.23 -0.86
N ALA A 80 -13.26 11.04 -0.84
CA ALA A 80 -14.21 12.08 -0.46
C ALA A 80 -15.14 11.54 0.63
N GLY A 81 -15.04 12.11 1.83
CA GLY A 81 -15.81 11.69 3.00
C GLY A 81 -15.59 10.22 3.38
N SER A 82 -14.38 9.70 3.17
CA SER A 82 -14.08 8.28 3.31
C SER A 82 -13.16 8.01 4.50
N SER A 83 -13.16 6.77 4.98
CA SER A 83 -12.26 6.33 6.05
C SER A 83 -11.37 5.19 5.55
N ILE A 84 -10.06 5.33 5.72
CA ILE A 84 -9.07 4.32 5.37
C ILE A 84 -8.27 3.99 6.64
N THR A 85 -8.53 2.84 7.22
CA THR A 85 -7.88 2.44 8.46
C THR A 85 -7.13 1.13 8.32
N ASN A 86 -5.96 1.06 8.93
CA ASN A 86 -5.15 -0.15 9.00
C ASN A 86 -4.66 -0.32 10.44
N THR A 87 -5.02 -1.41 11.08
CA THR A 87 -4.75 -1.62 12.49
C THR A 87 -4.14 -3.00 12.72
N ALA A 88 -3.04 -3.04 13.47
CA ALA A 88 -2.50 -4.26 14.02
C ALA A 88 -2.43 -4.12 15.55
N SER A 89 -2.86 -5.14 16.29
CA SER A 89 -2.85 -5.09 17.75
C SER A 89 -2.40 -6.40 18.39
N GLY A 90 -1.61 -6.28 19.46
CA GLY A 90 -1.01 -7.38 20.19
C GLY A 90 0.49 -7.19 20.37
N SER A 91 1.16 -8.12 21.03
CA SER A 91 2.61 -8.08 21.17
C SER A 91 3.27 -8.27 19.81
N ASP A 92 4.33 -7.52 19.53
CA ASP A 92 5.09 -7.56 18.26
C ASP A 92 4.19 -7.31 17.02
N ALA A 93 3.22 -6.44 17.15
CA ALA A 93 2.30 -6.12 16.06
C ALA A 93 2.94 -5.20 15.01
N TYR A 94 2.62 -5.43 13.73
CA TYR A 94 3.14 -4.62 12.63
C TYR A 94 2.00 -4.15 11.71
N ALA A 95 1.87 -2.85 11.52
CA ALA A 95 0.91 -2.25 10.61
C ALA A 95 1.64 -1.49 9.48
N SER A 96 1.39 -1.84 8.24
CA SER A 96 1.94 -1.13 7.07
C SER A 96 0.82 -0.68 6.15
N GLN A 97 0.81 0.62 5.84
CA GLN A 97 -0.18 1.22 4.96
C GLN A 97 0.51 2.02 3.86
N ASN A 98 0.22 1.68 2.61
CA ASN A 98 0.80 2.31 1.44
C ASN A 98 -0.30 2.83 0.52
N LEU A 99 -0.28 4.14 0.24
CA LEU A 99 -1.25 4.82 -0.61
C LEU A 99 -0.51 5.52 -1.75
N SER A 100 -0.81 5.18 -3.00
CA SER A 100 -0.19 5.77 -4.20
C SER A 100 1.34 5.73 -4.14
N THR A 101 1.93 4.55 -4.00
CA THR A 101 3.34 4.48 -3.61
C THR A 101 4.07 3.35 -4.36
N ASN A 102 5.37 3.54 -4.60
CA ASN A 102 6.27 2.44 -4.93
C ASN A 102 7.11 2.13 -3.69
N VAL A 103 7.14 0.88 -3.26
CA VAL A 103 7.83 0.44 -2.04
C VAL A 103 8.80 -0.68 -2.37
N GLY A 104 10.07 -0.50 -2.00
CA GLY A 104 11.15 -1.45 -2.24
C GLY A 104 12.28 -0.83 -3.00
N GLU A 105 13.07 -1.62 -3.71
CA GLU A 105 14.08 -1.09 -4.61
C GLU A 105 13.40 -0.52 -5.85
N VAL A 106 13.45 0.80 -6.02
CA VAL A 106 12.71 1.50 -7.08
C VAL A 106 13.67 2.24 -8.00
N THR A 107 13.68 1.87 -9.27
CA THR A 107 14.41 2.57 -10.32
C THR A 107 13.43 3.26 -11.26
N VAL A 108 13.57 4.56 -11.43
CA VAL A 108 12.72 5.37 -12.33
C VAL A 108 13.55 5.94 -13.45
N GLY A 109 13.48 5.33 -14.62
CA GLY A 109 14.07 5.83 -15.87
C GLY A 109 13.07 6.56 -16.78
N GLY A 110 11.77 6.41 -16.50
CA GLY A 110 10.67 7.07 -17.18
C GLY A 110 9.94 8.08 -16.31
N THR A 111 8.61 8.07 -16.34
CA THR A 111 7.77 8.96 -15.53
C THR A 111 7.04 8.18 -14.44
N SER A 112 7.13 8.65 -13.21
CA SER A 112 6.39 8.09 -12.07
C SER A 112 5.63 9.22 -11.36
N LEU A 113 4.30 9.09 -11.31
CA LEU A 113 3.41 10.03 -10.62
C LEU A 113 2.64 9.30 -9.52
N GLN A 114 2.83 9.73 -8.29
CA GLN A 114 2.07 9.29 -7.15
C GLN A 114 1.22 10.45 -6.63
N SER A 115 -0.07 10.22 -6.45
CA SER A 115 -0.99 11.25 -5.96
C SER A 115 -1.98 10.67 -4.98
N THR A 116 -2.11 11.29 -3.83
CA THR A 116 -3.17 10.99 -2.86
C THR A 116 -3.91 12.27 -2.54
N MET A 117 -5.19 12.31 -2.89
CA MET A 117 -6.07 13.44 -2.65
C MET A 117 -7.22 13.01 -1.74
N LEU A 118 -7.31 13.63 -0.58
CA LEU A 118 -8.28 13.28 0.44
C LEU A 118 -9.08 14.53 0.84
N MET A 119 -10.37 14.52 0.57
CA MET A 119 -11.30 15.60 0.91
C MET A 119 -12.26 15.14 2.00
N GLY A 120 -12.19 15.72 3.19
CA GLY A 120 -13.02 15.33 4.31
C GLY A 120 -12.89 13.85 4.66
N SER A 121 -11.75 13.25 4.34
CA SER A 121 -11.48 11.83 4.54
C SER A 121 -10.51 11.64 5.71
N PHE A 122 -10.59 10.45 6.33
CA PHE A 122 -9.74 10.07 7.44
C PHE A 122 -8.84 8.90 7.04
N VAL A 123 -7.55 9.01 7.35
CA VAL A 123 -6.57 7.93 7.15
C VAL A 123 -5.84 7.67 8.45
N ALA A 124 -5.84 6.42 8.89
CA ALA A 124 -5.09 6.00 10.07
C ALA A 124 -4.34 4.68 9.81
N ASN A 125 -3.12 4.65 10.31
CA ASN A 125 -2.32 3.44 10.40
C ASN A 125 -1.85 3.29 11.84
N GLN A 126 -2.29 2.25 12.52
CA GLN A 126 -2.07 2.07 13.95
C GLN A 126 -1.48 0.69 14.24
N SER A 127 -0.48 0.69 15.09
CA SER A 127 0.00 -0.54 15.72
C SER A 127 0.04 -0.36 17.23
N SER A 128 -0.43 -1.34 17.98
CA SER A 128 -0.52 -1.26 19.42
C SER A 128 -0.10 -2.56 20.10
N GLY A 129 0.56 -2.41 21.26
CA GLY A 129 1.13 -3.51 22.05
C GLY A 129 2.64 -3.35 22.23
N SER A 130 3.27 -4.27 22.95
CA SER A 130 4.71 -4.25 23.16
C SER A 130 5.43 -4.52 21.83
N ASN A 131 6.55 -3.80 21.57
CA ASN A 131 7.37 -3.92 20.36
C ASN A 131 6.59 -3.71 19.05
N SER A 132 5.51 -2.95 19.09
CA SER A 132 4.69 -2.73 17.91
C SER A 132 5.25 -1.64 17.01
N LYS A 133 5.02 -1.75 15.68
CA LYS A 133 5.51 -0.80 14.67
C LYS A 133 4.41 -0.47 13.68
N ALA A 134 4.22 0.82 13.38
CA ALA A 134 3.35 1.30 12.31
C ALA A 134 4.17 2.05 11.26
N VAL A 135 4.00 1.70 9.99
CA VAL A 135 4.64 2.37 8.85
C VAL A 135 3.58 2.85 7.88
N GLN A 136 3.64 4.12 7.50
CA GLN A 136 2.72 4.70 6.52
C GLN A 136 3.49 5.44 5.43
N ASN A 137 3.21 5.10 4.20
CA ASN A 137 3.75 5.74 3.01
C ASN A 137 2.60 6.33 2.19
N VAL A 138 2.69 7.61 1.86
CA VAL A 138 1.68 8.33 1.10
C VAL A 138 2.33 9.09 -0.02
N ALA A 139 1.98 8.77 -1.27
CA ALA A 139 2.48 9.40 -2.48
C ALA A 139 4.02 9.45 -2.54
N THR A 140 4.68 8.31 -2.38
CA THR A 140 6.15 8.22 -2.31
C THR A 140 6.75 7.14 -3.20
N ASN A 141 8.04 7.33 -3.55
CA ASN A 141 8.93 6.24 -3.93
C ASN A 141 9.81 5.93 -2.71
N ASN A 142 9.64 4.76 -2.11
CA ASN A 142 10.29 4.41 -0.86
C ASN A 142 11.18 3.19 -1.01
N ALA A 143 12.49 3.38 -0.93
CA ALA A 143 13.51 2.34 -0.92
C ALA A 143 13.83 1.81 0.49
N CYS A 144 12.94 1.96 1.44
CA CYS A 144 13.16 1.54 2.82
C CYS A 144 13.00 0.02 2.99
N PHE A 145 14.11 -0.72 3.02
CA PHE A 145 14.10 -2.16 3.30
C PHE A 145 13.50 -2.52 4.67
N THR A 146 13.69 -1.67 5.67
CA THR A 146 13.14 -1.90 7.02
C THR A 146 11.66 -1.52 7.13
N CYS A 147 11.10 -0.89 6.10
CA CYS A 147 9.71 -0.50 6.03
C CYS A 147 8.87 -1.50 5.22
N GLN A 148 9.52 -2.51 4.64
CA GLN A 148 8.83 -3.60 3.96
C GLN A 148 8.41 -4.66 4.98
N PRO A 149 7.31 -5.38 4.71
CA PRO A 149 6.99 -6.58 5.43
C PRO A 149 8.07 -7.62 5.11
N THR A 150 9.11 -7.69 5.91
CA THR A 150 10.00 -8.82 5.83
C THR A 150 9.27 -10.02 6.43
N LYS A 151 8.95 -11.01 5.60
CA LYS A 151 8.72 -12.36 6.10
C LYS A 151 10.05 -12.87 6.66
N THR A 152 10.46 -12.37 7.80
CA THR A 152 11.52 -13.04 8.55
C THR A 152 10.87 -14.14 9.38
N SER A 153 10.95 -15.36 8.86
CA SER A 153 10.99 -16.52 9.72
C SER A 153 12.24 -16.36 10.62
N GLY A 154 12.05 -15.82 11.81
CA GLY A 154 13.11 -15.71 12.82
C GLY A 154 13.51 -14.26 13.14
N TRP A 155 12.91 -13.73 14.17
CA TRP A 155 13.53 -12.66 14.95
C TRP A 155 14.73 -13.28 15.68
N PRO A 156 15.94 -12.71 15.60
CA PRO A 156 16.99 -13.08 16.52
C PRO A 156 16.55 -12.64 17.92
N HIS A 157 16.57 -13.56 18.84
CA HIS A 157 16.37 -13.36 20.28
C HIS A 157 17.39 -12.39 20.89
#